data_b17127fcda593466ddaf81bb9b187f05
#
_entry.id   b17127fcda593466ddaf81bb9b187f05
#
_cell.length_a   1.000
_cell.length_b   1.000
_cell.length_c   1.000
_cell.angle_alpha   90.00
_cell.angle_beta   90.00
_cell.angle_gamma   90.00
#
_symmetry.space_group_name_H-M   'P 1'
#
loop_
_entity.id
_entity.type
_entity.pdbx_description
1 polymer ?
#
loop_
_entity_poly.entity_id
_entity_poly.type
_entity_poly.pdbx_seq_one_letter_code
_entity_poly.pdbx_strand_id
1 'polypeptide(L)'
;MRRGAITGAFTIAGLVAAAGLAACGQPCAERPGDVCLVMGTGDFGFNRDGLAPAETDLYLPSCARRGPDGRVYVMDFNNQRLRVIGDDGRVETLIGDGFHAIASTGVPVLETPLENPIDFAFLGDGRLVFVSYHDPRVLAVTPEGTLMTLAGQPDGVVGMIGDEGDGGPPEGALFLQLDGIAVGPGDVLYVSDSLANRVRKIEGGIIDTVAGTGEATFAGDGGPAREAGLHWPTAIELTPTGELLIADTFNHAVRRLEVDGTLTTLAGTGVEGHEGDGGPASAAALRQPYGLALDDDGSIYVADRGNYRIRRIDAEGVIDTVAGTGEEGPSGDDGPGSAAKFGAVARIALDGDGLLIADQGGSTIRRLNLR
;
A
#
# COMPACT_ATOMS: atom_id res chain seq x y z
N MET A 1 -41.28 54.06 -37.96
CA MET A 1 -40.76 52.80 -38.38
C MET A 1 -39.21 52.80 -38.31
N ARG A 2 -38.63 52.56 -37.26
CA ARG A 2 -37.19 52.19 -37.18
C ARG A 2 -37.00 51.27 -35.95
N ARG A 3 -36.59 50.05 -36.19
CA ARG A 3 -36.22 49.03 -35.14
C ARG A 3 -34.83 49.37 -34.67
N GLY A 4 -34.66 49.60 -33.38
CA GLY A 4 -33.37 49.66 -32.71
C GLY A 4 -33.05 48.27 -32.09
N ALA A 5 -31.93 47.66 -32.51
CA ALA A 5 -31.40 46.50 -31.92
C ALA A 5 -30.49 46.90 -30.74
N ILE A 6 -30.76 46.35 -29.56
CA ILE A 6 -29.87 46.45 -28.39
C ILE A 6 -29.17 45.11 -28.26
N THR A 7 -27.87 45.11 -28.57
CA THR A 7 -26.95 44.01 -28.29
C THR A 7 -26.43 44.15 -26.86
N GLY A 8 -26.96 43.35 -25.96
CA GLY A 8 -26.41 43.18 -24.62
C GLY A 8 -25.51 41.96 -24.59
N ALA A 9 -24.20 42.16 -24.45
CA ALA A 9 -23.26 41.10 -24.18
C ALA A 9 -23.34 40.67 -22.69
N PHE A 10 -23.86 39.48 -22.44
CA PHE A 10 -23.76 38.88 -21.14
C PHE A 10 -22.44 38.11 -21.07
N THR A 11 -21.49 38.62 -20.29
CA THR A 11 -20.30 37.94 -19.85
C THR A 11 -20.71 36.98 -18.71
N ILE A 12 -20.80 35.71 -19.01
CA ILE A 12 -20.94 34.67 -17.98
C ILE A 12 -19.54 34.42 -17.40
N ALA A 13 -19.27 35.03 -16.26
CA ALA A 13 -18.15 34.62 -15.42
C ALA A 13 -18.50 33.24 -14.83
N GLY A 14 -17.91 32.21 -15.40
CA GLY A 14 -18.00 30.86 -14.87
C GLY A 14 -17.29 30.79 -13.51
N LEU A 15 -18.06 30.79 -12.44
CA LEU A 15 -17.61 30.28 -11.16
C LEU A 15 -17.48 28.74 -11.34
N VAL A 16 -16.26 28.28 -11.53
CA VAL A 16 -15.94 26.87 -11.29
C VAL A 16 -16.00 26.70 -9.76
N ALA A 17 -17.16 26.33 -9.27
CA ALA A 17 -17.27 25.82 -7.92
C ALA A 17 -16.49 24.50 -7.90
N ALA A 18 -15.38 24.48 -7.18
CA ALA A 18 -14.76 23.25 -6.74
C ALA A 18 -15.80 22.50 -5.90
N ALA A 19 -16.50 21.55 -6.54
CA ALA A 19 -17.27 20.54 -5.83
C ALA A 19 -16.26 19.55 -5.24
N GLY A 20 -15.57 19.99 -4.18
CA GLY A 20 -14.70 19.16 -3.37
C GLY A 20 -15.51 18.49 -2.29
N LEU A 21 -15.55 17.16 -2.33
CA LEU A 21 -15.59 16.28 -1.15
C LEU A 21 -16.68 16.56 -0.09
N ALA A 22 -17.89 16.14 -0.37
CA ALA A 22 -18.88 15.90 0.67
C ALA A 22 -19.38 14.43 0.55
N ALA A 23 -18.55 13.48 0.91
CA ALA A 23 -18.92 12.06 0.98
C ALA A 23 -18.12 11.26 2.03
N CYS A 24 -17.42 11.95 2.94
CA CYS A 24 -17.01 11.32 4.20
C CYS A 24 -17.96 11.79 5.28
N GLY A 25 -18.45 10.88 6.11
CA GLY A 25 -19.26 11.23 7.24
C GLY A 25 -18.49 12.17 8.15
N GLN A 26 -19.06 13.33 8.44
CA GLN A 26 -18.51 14.50 9.14
C GLN A 26 -17.09 14.89 8.75
N PRO A 27 -16.82 16.13 8.35
CA PRO A 27 -15.46 16.53 8.05
C PRO A 27 -14.64 16.35 9.33
N CYS A 28 -13.68 15.44 9.23
CA CYS A 28 -12.54 15.43 10.12
C CYS A 28 -12.07 16.89 10.26
N ALA A 29 -11.97 17.40 11.45
CA ALA A 29 -11.40 18.72 11.62
C ALA A 29 -10.03 18.68 10.94
N GLU A 30 -9.86 19.46 9.86
CA GLU A 30 -8.65 19.48 9.03
C GLU A 30 -7.46 20.08 9.81
N ARG A 31 -7.12 19.44 10.93
CA ARG A 31 -5.99 19.86 11.77
C ARG A 31 -4.84 18.93 11.50
N PRO A 32 -3.66 19.47 11.22
CA PRO A 32 -2.46 18.65 11.16
C PRO A 32 -2.31 17.81 12.44
N GLY A 33 -1.98 16.53 12.24
CA GLY A 33 -1.81 15.58 13.32
C GLY A 33 -3.09 14.87 13.78
N ASP A 34 -4.29 15.25 13.31
CA ASP A 34 -5.53 14.53 13.65
C ASP A 34 -5.69 13.25 12.81
N VAL A 35 -6.24 12.22 13.41
CA VAL A 35 -6.60 10.94 12.78
C VAL A 35 -8.10 10.87 12.59
N CYS A 36 -8.55 10.38 11.44
CA CYS A 36 -9.93 10.31 11.04
C CYS A 36 -10.28 8.95 10.44
N LEU A 37 -11.54 8.54 10.62
CA LEU A 37 -12.10 7.40 9.92
C LEU A 37 -12.36 7.77 8.45
N VAL A 38 -11.88 6.93 7.52
CA VAL A 38 -12.17 7.02 6.09
C VAL A 38 -13.21 5.98 5.68
N MET A 39 -13.05 4.73 6.15
CA MET A 39 -13.93 3.62 5.80
C MET A 39 -13.86 2.52 6.85
N GLY A 40 -14.98 1.85 7.08
CA GLY A 40 -15.11 0.73 7.99
C GLY A 40 -15.99 1.04 9.20
N THR A 41 -16.80 0.09 9.63
CA THR A 41 -17.58 0.17 10.86
C THR A 41 -16.78 -0.24 12.09
N GLY A 42 -15.66 -0.95 11.88
CA GLY A 42 -14.91 -1.67 12.91
C GLY A 42 -15.41 -3.10 13.13
N ASP A 43 -16.56 -3.47 12.58
CA ASP A 43 -17.03 -4.84 12.57
C ASP A 43 -16.40 -5.65 11.45
N PHE A 44 -16.02 -6.90 11.75
CA PHE A 44 -15.41 -7.81 10.79
C PHE A 44 -16.49 -8.42 9.88
N GLY A 45 -16.39 -8.19 8.57
CA GLY A 45 -17.33 -8.82 7.65
C GLY A 45 -17.49 -8.11 6.30
N PHE A 46 -18.49 -8.57 5.57
CA PHE A 46 -18.96 -7.98 4.34
C PHE A 46 -20.48 -7.81 4.42
N ASN A 47 -20.94 -6.60 4.56
CA ASN A 47 -22.38 -6.34 4.61
C ASN A 47 -23.01 -6.20 3.22
N ARG A 48 -22.54 -5.31 2.35
CA ARG A 48 -22.95 -5.17 0.92
C ARG A 48 -22.22 -3.98 0.26
N ASP A 49 -22.34 -3.89 -1.06
CA ASP A 49 -22.01 -2.70 -1.82
C ASP A 49 -23.11 -1.63 -1.75
N GLY A 50 -22.76 -0.40 -2.13
CA GLY A 50 -23.67 0.73 -2.19
C GLY A 50 -23.91 1.43 -0.85
N LEU A 51 -23.12 1.13 0.18
CA LEU A 51 -23.17 1.80 1.47
C LEU A 51 -22.22 3.02 1.51
N ALA A 52 -22.46 3.94 2.44
CA ALA A 52 -21.48 4.96 2.76
C ALA A 52 -20.22 4.33 3.38
N PRO A 53 -19.03 4.93 3.22
CA PRO A 53 -17.78 4.36 3.74
C PRO A 53 -17.83 4.01 5.23
N ALA A 54 -18.39 4.89 6.07
CA ALA A 54 -18.54 4.65 7.50
C ALA A 54 -19.61 3.60 7.90
N GLU A 55 -20.42 3.15 6.94
CA GLU A 55 -21.42 2.09 7.12
C GLU A 55 -20.99 0.75 6.50
N THR A 56 -19.79 0.71 5.91
CA THR A 56 -19.28 -0.46 5.21
C THR A 56 -18.44 -1.30 6.14
N ASP A 57 -18.79 -2.61 6.26
CA ASP A 57 -17.91 -3.53 6.98
C ASP A 57 -16.72 -3.92 6.11
N LEU A 58 -15.56 -3.98 6.75
CA LEU A 58 -14.31 -4.49 6.20
C LEU A 58 -13.85 -5.70 6.99
N TYR A 59 -13.04 -6.55 6.36
CA TYR A 59 -12.48 -7.69 7.06
C TYR A 59 -10.97 -7.77 6.87
N LEU A 60 -10.22 -7.28 7.87
CA LEU A 60 -8.76 -7.20 7.87
C LEU A 60 -8.21 -6.44 6.64
N PRO A 61 -8.62 -5.19 6.37
CA PRO A 61 -8.13 -4.46 5.20
C PRO A 61 -6.61 -4.36 5.25
N SER A 62 -5.95 -4.67 4.11
CA SER A 62 -4.49 -4.76 4.06
C SER A 62 -3.84 -3.53 3.46
N CYS A 63 -4.50 -2.86 2.52
CA CYS A 63 -3.95 -1.70 1.81
C CYS A 63 -5.07 -0.72 1.43
N ALA A 64 -4.77 0.58 1.45
CA ALA A 64 -5.60 1.61 0.86
C ALA A 64 -4.71 2.63 0.14
N ARG A 65 -5.09 3.01 -1.09
CA ARG A 65 -4.36 4.00 -1.89
C ARG A 65 -5.34 4.86 -2.68
N ARG A 66 -4.94 6.10 -2.96
CA ARG A 66 -5.64 6.93 -3.95
C ARG A 66 -5.17 6.54 -5.35
N GLY A 67 -6.13 6.25 -6.22
CA GLY A 67 -5.87 5.95 -7.63
C GLY A 67 -5.60 7.20 -8.48
N PRO A 68 -5.12 7.03 -9.72
CA PRO A 68 -4.86 8.13 -10.64
C PRO A 68 -6.13 8.89 -11.06
N ASP A 69 -7.29 8.30 -10.86
CA ASP A 69 -8.61 8.91 -11.05
C ASP A 69 -9.12 9.68 -9.82
N GLY A 70 -8.33 9.74 -8.75
CA GLY A 70 -8.63 10.43 -7.51
C GLY A 70 -9.51 9.68 -6.52
N ARG A 71 -9.97 8.47 -6.84
CA ARG A 71 -10.76 7.63 -5.93
C ARG A 71 -9.89 6.88 -4.93
N VAL A 72 -10.46 6.51 -3.79
CA VAL A 72 -9.78 5.69 -2.78
C VAL A 72 -10.13 4.22 -3.01
N TYR A 73 -9.10 3.42 -3.19
CA TYR A 73 -9.15 1.97 -3.37
C TYR A 73 -8.71 1.27 -2.10
N VAL A 74 -9.35 0.16 -1.76
CA VAL A 74 -9.10 -0.59 -0.52
C VAL A 74 -9.03 -2.09 -0.81
N MET A 75 -7.92 -2.73 -0.44
CA MET A 75 -7.82 -4.18 -0.40
C MET A 75 -8.52 -4.71 0.86
N ASP A 76 -9.67 -5.33 0.67
CA ASP A 76 -10.49 -5.93 1.71
C ASP A 76 -10.15 -7.42 1.84
N PHE A 77 -9.03 -7.67 2.51
CA PHE A 77 -8.23 -8.90 2.49
C PHE A 77 -9.04 -10.18 2.71
N ASN A 78 -9.76 -10.30 3.81
CA ASN A 78 -10.55 -11.50 4.12
C ASN A 78 -11.95 -11.50 3.50
N ASN A 79 -12.38 -10.39 2.90
CA ASN A 79 -13.56 -10.36 2.05
C ASN A 79 -13.25 -10.74 0.60
N GLN A 80 -11.99 -11.02 0.29
CA GLN A 80 -11.53 -11.43 -1.04
C GLN A 80 -11.94 -10.43 -2.14
N ARG A 81 -11.75 -9.11 -1.86
CA ARG A 81 -12.18 -8.03 -2.75
C ARG A 81 -11.20 -6.87 -2.79
N LEU A 82 -11.16 -6.22 -3.93
CA LEU A 82 -10.74 -4.82 -4.01
C LEU A 82 -12.01 -3.96 -4.05
N ARG A 83 -12.11 -3.02 -3.12
CA ARG A 83 -13.21 -2.07 -2.99
C ARG A 83 -12.76 -0.68 -3.45
N VAL A 84 -13.70 0.15 -3.87
CA VAL A 84 -13.46 1.55 -4.24
C VAL A 84 -14.57 2.43 -3.70
N ILE A 85 -14.23 3.66 -3.27
CA ILE A 85 -15.21 4.70 -3.01
C ILE A 85 -15.53 5.35 -4.35
N GLY A 86 -16.75 5.12 -4.86
CA GLY A 86 -17.23 5.64 -6.14
C GLY A 86 -17.44 7.16 -6.12
N ASP A 87 -17.69 7.73 -7.29
CA ASP A 87 -17.92 9.19 -7.45
C ASP A 87 -19.19 9.69 -6.73
N ASP A 88 -20.12 8.79 -6.44
CA ASP A 88 -21.32 9.04 -5.64
C ASP A 88 -21.07 8.95 -4.12
N GLY A 89 -19.83 8.69 -3.72
CA GLY A 89 -19.42 8.54 -2.33
C GLY A 89 -19.81 7.20 -1.70
N ARG A 90 -20.21 6.20 -2.49
CA ARG A 90 -20.56 4.88 -2.01
C ARG A 90 -19.45 3.89 -2.28
N VAL A 91 -19.40 2.83 -1.46
CA VAL A 91 -18.41 1.77 -1.61
C VAL A 91 -18.92 0.72 -2.56
N GLU A 92 -18.10 0.36 -3.54
CA GLU A 92 -18.38 -0.67 -4.54
C GLU A 92 -17.25 -1.70 -4.60
N THR A 93 -17.57 -2.94 -4.96
CA THR A 93 -16.59 -3.96 -5.31
C THR A 93 -16.10 -3.72 -6.74
N LEU A 94 -14.80 -3.64 -6.93
CA LEU A 94 -14.15 -3.51 -8.24
C LEU A 94 -13.63 -4.85 -8.76
N ILE A 95 -13.03 -5.67 -7.90
CA ILE A 95 -12.48 -6.99 -8.22
C ILE A 95 -12.87 -7.97 -7.12
N GLY A 96 -13.15 -9.21 -7.50
CA GLY A 96 -13.41 -10.33 -6.59
C GLY A 96 -14.90 -10.59 -6.36
N ASP A 97 -15.26 -11.86 -6.39
CA ASP A 97 -16.62 -12.35 -6.13
C ASP A 97 -16.87 -12.66 -4.62
N GLY A 98 -15.78 -12.63 -3.83
CA GLY A 98 -15.77 -12.89 -2.39
C GLY A 98 -15.51 -14.35 -2.02
N PHE A 99 -15.27 -15.22 -2.98
CA PHE A 99 -14.80 -16.57 -2.68
C PHE A 99 -13.29 -16.58 -2.48
N HIS A 100 -12.84 -17.35 -1.51
CA HIS A 100 -11.45 -17.56 -1.16
C HIS A 100 -10.88 -18.69 -2.04
N ALA A 101 -10.24 -18.34 -3.12
CA ALA A 101 -9.56 -19.26 -4.05
C ALA A 101 -8.61 -18.46 -4.97
N ILE A 102 -7.69 -19.19 -5.60
CA ILE A 102 -6.78 -18.64 -6.60
C ILE A 102 -7.58 -17.98 -7.74
N ALA A 103 -7.19 -16.79 -8.13
CA ALA A 103 -7.86 -16.00 -9.14
C ALA A 103 -7.87 -16.71 -10.52
N SER A 104 -8.98 -16.59 -11.23
CA SER A 104 -9.08 -17.04 -12.62
C SER A 104 -8.77 -15.90 -13.57
N THR A 105 -7.90 -16.12 -14.56
CA THR A 105 -7.59 -15.13 -15.59
C THR A 105 -8.52 -15.24 -16.79
N GLY A 106 -8.67 -14.13 -17.55
CA GLY A 106 -9.53 -14.11 -18.75
C GLY A 106 -11.04 -14.08 -18.46
N VAL A 107 -11.47 -14.08 -17.17
CA VAL A 107 -12.87 -13.90 -16.78
C VAL A 107 -13.09 -12.48 -16.27
N PRO A 108 -14.36 -11.97 -16.25
CA PRO A 108 -14.65 -10.65 -15.69
C PRO A 108 -14.17 -10.51 -14.25
N VAL A 109 -13.61 -9.35 -13.89
CA VAL A 109 -13.01 -9.10 -12.56
C VAL A 109 -13.98 -9.31 -11.40
N LEU A 110 -15.29 -9.18 -11.61
CA LEU A 110 -16.33 -9.41 -10.60
C LEU A 110 -16.78 -10.89 -10.51
N GLU A 111 -16.30 -11.75 -11.39
CA GLU A 111 -16.64 -13.17 -11.46
C GLU A 111 -15.46 -14.08 -11.10
N THR A 112 -14.33 -13.49 -10.66
CA THR A 112 -13.14 -14.22 -10.25
C THR A 112 -13.01 -14.24 -8.73
N PRO A 113 -12.65 -15.37 -8.12
CA PRO A 113 -12.27 -15.39 -6.72
C PRO A 113 -10.94 -14.69 -6.52
N LEU A 114 -10.61 -14.34 -5.28
CA LEU A 114 -9.28 -13.87 -4.87
C LEU A 114 -8.77 -14.70 -3.70
N GLU A 115 -7.45 -14.73 -3.55
CA GLU A 115 -6.78 -15.51 -2.49
C GLU A 115 -6.03 -14.56 -1.55
N ASN A 116 -6.76 -13.91 -0.63
CA ASN A 116 -6.21 -12.93 0.31
C ASN A 116 -5.40 -11.80 -0.39
N PRO A 117 -6.06 -10.94 -1.17
CA PRO A 117 -5.38 -9.84 -1.87
C PRO A 117 -4.75 -8.88 -0.86
N ILE A 118 -3.45 -8.55 -1.03
CA ILE A 118 -2.70 -7.89 0.03
C ILE A 118 -2.18 -6.50 -0.33
N ASP A 119 -1.66 -6.33 -1.53
CA ASP A 119 -1.14 -5.03 -1.99
C ASP A 119 -1.40 -4.81 -3.46
N PHE A 120 -1.47 -3.55 -3.88
CA PHE A 120 -1.70 -3.15 -5.26
C PHE A 120 -1.02 -1.84 -5.60
N ALA A 121 -0.79 -1.63 -6.89
CA ALA A 121 -0.27 -0.40 -7.45
C ALA A 121 -0.95 -0.10 -8.79
N PHE A 122 -0.61 1.03 -9.40
CA PHE A 122 -1.10 1.40 -10.72
C PHE A 122 0.05 1.48 -11.71
N LEU A 123 -0.12 0.90 -12.88
CA LEU A 123 0.78 1.04 -14.02
C LEU A 123 0.69 2.46 -14.59
N GLY A 124 1.65 2.84 -15.42
CA GLY A 124 1.70 4.16 -16.04
C GLY A 124 0.49 4.50 -16.94
N ASP A 125 -0.22 3.50 -17.41
CA ASP A 125 -1.47 3.65 -18.18
C ASP A 125 -2.73 3.65 -17.28
N GLY A 126 -2.56 3.58 -15.96
CA GLY A 126 -3.63 3.60 -14.95
C GLY A 126 -4.25 2.24 -14.66
N ARG A 127 -3.82 1.16 -15.31
CA ARG A 127 -4.28 -0.19 -14.96
C ARG A 127 -3.78 -0.60 -13.58
N LEU A 128 -4.64 -1.31 -12.86
CA LEU A 128 -4.32 -1.85 -11.55
C LEU A 128 -3.53 -3.15 -11.67
N VAL A 129 -2.45 -3.25 -10.91
CA VAL A 129 -1.65 -4.45 -10.69
C VAL A 129 -1.65 -4.78 -9.21
N PHE A 130 -1.73 -6.07 -8.86
CA PHE A 130 -1.81 -6.49 -7.47
C PHE A 130 -1.19 -7.85 -7.22
N VAL A 131 -0.95 -8.11 -5.95
CA VAL A 131 -0.47 -9.38 -5.42
C VAL A 131 -1.40 -9.88 -4.32
N SER A 132 -1.43 -11.19 -4.14
CA SER A 132 -2.21 -11.88 -3.12
C SER A 132 -1.32 -12.78 -2.28
N TYR A 133 -1.71 -12.99 -1.05
CA TYR A 133 -0.89 -13.69 -0.06
C TYR A 133 -0.63 -15.15 -0.42
N HIS A 134 -1.63 -15.86 -0.94
CA HIS A 134 -1.51 -17.26 -1.32
C HIS A 134 -1.68 -17.53 -2.83
N ASP A 135 -1.84 -16.50 -3.65
CA ASP A 135 -1.77 -16.62 -5.10
C ASP A 135 -0.34 -16.23 -5.54
N PRO A 136 0.51 -17.19 -5.95
CA PRO A 136 1.91 -16.92 -6.26
C PRO A 136 2.07 -16.26 -7.64
N ARG A 137 1.25 -15.23 -7.92
CA ARG A 137 1.26 -14.49 -9.19
C ARG A 137 1.16 -13.00 -8.97
N VAL A 138 1.77 -12.26 -9.88
CA VAL A 138 1.51 -10.83 -10.09
C VAL A 138 0.40 -10.73 -11.12
N LEU A 139 -0.74 -10.17 -10.74
CA LEU A 139 -1.93 -10.05 -11.57
C LEU A 139 -2.19 -8.60 -11.96
N ALA A 140 -2.73 -8.38 -13.15
CA ALA A 140 -3.15 -7.06 -13.61
C ALA A 140 -4.56 -7.10 -14.21
N VAL A 141 -5.27 -5.97 -14.11
CA VAL A 141 -6.55 -5.77 -14.78
C VAL A 141 -6.29 -5.38 -16.23
N THR A 142 -6.94 -6.06 -17.17
CA THR A 142 -6.87 -5.72 -18.59
C THR A 142 -7.84 -4.58 -18.95
N PRO A 143 -7.66 -3.89 -20.08
CA PRO A 143 -8.61 -2.88 -20.56
C PRO A 143 -10.04 -3.43 -20.76
N GLU A 144 -10.18 -4.73 -20.99
CA GLU A 144 -11.46 -5.43 -21.17
C GLU A 144 -12.16 -5.77 -19.84
N GLY A 145 -11.52 -5.45 -18.69
CA GLY A 145 -12.07 -5.75 -17.36
C GLY A 145 -11.97 -7.21 -16.97
N THR A 146 -10.90 -7.89 -17.39
CA THR A 146 -10.53 -9.24 -16.97
C THR A 146 -9.19 -9.23 -16.24
N LEU A 147 -8.77 -10.35 -15.64
CA LEU A 147 -7.43 -10.49 -15.08
C LEU A 147 -6.47 -11.13 -16.07
N MET A 148 -5.19 -10.73 -15.99
CA MET A 148 -4.07 -11.38 -16.66
C MET A 148 -2.90 -11.59 -15.69
N THR A 149 -2.11 -12.62 -15.92
CA THR A 149 -0.86 -12.87 -15.20
C THR A 149 0.29 -12.08 -15.84
N LEU A 150 1.02 -11.30 -15.04
CA LEU A 150 2.25 -10.62 -15.45
C LEU A 150 3.50 -11.39 -15.06
N ALA A 151 3.45 -12.12 -13.93
CA ALA A 151 4.53 -12.98 -13.47
C ALA A 151 3.95 -14.13 -12.64
N GLY A 152 4.66 -15.25 -12.59
CA GLY A 152 4.19 -16.48 -11.95
C GLY A 152 3.62 -17.48 -12.97
N GLN A 153 3.21 -18.63 -12.47
CA GLN A 153 2.71 -19.71 -13.32
C GLN A 153 1.32 -19.38 -13.89
N PRO A 154 1.04 -19.74 -15.15
CA PRO A 154 -0.29 -19.54 -15.72
C PRO A 154 -1.35 -20.43 -15.06
N ASP A 155 -2.63 -20.12 -15.30
CA ASP A 155 -3.76 -20.92 -14.84
C ASP A 155 -3.61 -22.39 -15.24
N GLY A 156 -4.00 -23.29 -14.33
CA GLY A 156 -3.93 -24.74 -14.54
C GLY A 156 -2.62 -25.38 -14.05
N VAL A 157 -1.55 -24.61 -13.86
CA VAL A 157 -0.32 -25.04 -13.16
C VAL A 157 -0.07 -24.25 -11.88
N VAL A 158 -1.00 -23.37 -11.52
CA VAL A 158 -0.96 -22.58 -10.29
C VAL A 158 -0.96 -23.51 -9.07
N GLY A 159 -0.12 -23.17 -8.09
CA GLY A 159 0.07 -24.00 -6.90
C GLY A 159 1.48 -24.59 -6.82
N MET A 160 2.30 -24.44 -7.88
CA MET A 160 3.74 -24.60 -7.76
C MET A 160 4.30 -23.35 -7.10
N ILE A 161 4.86 -23.52 -5.93
CA ILE A 161 5.56 -22.46 -5.18
C ILE A 161 7.05 -22.75 -5.18
N GLY A 162 7.86 -21.72 -5.16
CA GLY A 162 9.32 -21.82 -5.17
C GLY A 162 9.94 -20.44 -5.26
N ASP A 163 11.24 -20.40 -5.44
CA ASP A 163 12.00 -19.14 -5.56
C ASP A 163 12.90 -19.10 -6.81
N GLU A 164 12.58 -19.96 -7.78
CA GLU A 164 13.31 -20.07 -9.04
C GLU A 164 12.79 -19.10 -10.11
N GLY A 165 13.52 -19.00 -11.21
CA GLY A 165 13.14 -18.26 -12.44
C GLY A 165 13.93 -17.00 -12.69
N ASP A 166 14.90 -16.65 -11.84
CA ASP A 166 15.80 -15.51 -12.08
C ASP A 166 16.57 -15.66 -13.40
N GLY A 167 16.72 -14.52 -14.12
CA GLY A 167 17.33 -14.47 -15.45
C GLY A 167 16.43 -14.95 -16.57
N GLY A 168 15.20 -15.38 -16.27
CA GLY A 168 14.24 -15.91 -17.23
C GLY A 168 13.00 -15.02 -17.41
N PRO A 169 12.05 -15.50 -18.24
CA PRO A 169 10.79 -14.80 -18.43
C PRO A 169 9.93 -14.85 -17.15
N PRO A 170 9.23 -13.76 -16.80
CA PRO A 170 8.47 -13.68 -15.57
C PRO A 170 7.31 -14.70 -15.48
N GLU A 171 6.76 -15.14 -16.61
CA GLU A 171 5.70 -16.14 -16.67
C GLU A 171 6.15 -17.54 -16.23
N GLY A 172 7.46 -17.78 -16.17
CA GLY A 172 8.05 -19.04 -15.71
C GLY A 172 8.50 -19.01 -14.23
N ALA A 173 8.48 -17.84 -13.62
CA ALA A 173 8.96 -17.66 -12.27
C ALA A 173 8.06 -18.35 -11.23
N LEU A 174 8.68 -18.81 -10.15
CA LEU A 174 7.97 -19.28 -8.97
C LEU A 174 8.13 -18.27 -7.84
N PHE A 175 7.08 -18.12 -7.04
CA PHE A 175 7.07 -17.31 -5.83
C PHE A 175 6.63 -18.19 -4.65
N LEU A 176 7.18 -17.92 -3.47
CA LEU A 176 6.73 -18.58 -2.25
C LEU A 176 5.53 -17.87 -1.65
N GLN A 177 5.61 -16.54 -1.50
CA GLN A 177 4.54 -15.71 -0.97
C GLN A 177 4.79 -14.25 -1.29
N LEU A 178 3.90 -13.66 -2.07
CA LEU A 178 3.96 -12.25 -2.40
C LEU A 178 3.27 -11.40 -1.32
N ASP A 179 3.91 -10.29 -0.92
CA ASP A 179 3.40 -9.39 0.12
C ASP A 179 3.30 -7.94 -0.37
N GLY A 180 4.29 -7.42 -1.07
CA GLY A 180 4.32 -6.04 -1.54
C GLY A 180 4.61 -5.91 -3.03
N ILE A 181 4.12 -4.82 -3.61
CA ILE A 181 4.35 -4.45 -5.01
C ILE A 181 4.62 -2.96 -5.14
N ALA A 182 5.62 -2.59 -5.93
CA ALA A 182 5.88 -1.22 -6.34
C ALA A 182 6.08 -1.14 -7.85
N VAL A 183 5.65 -0.02 -8.44
CA VAL A 183 5.78 0.26 -9.88
C VAL A 183 6.73 1.42 -10.09
N GLY A 184 7.77 1.18 -10.86
CA GLY A 184 8.76 2.17 -11.26
C GLY A 184 8.51 2.74 -12.67
N PRO A 185 9.34 3.69 -13.10
CA PRO A 185 9.27 4.27 -14.44
C PRO A 185 9.31 3.19 -15.54
N GLY A 186 8.43 3.33 -16.55
CA GLY A 186 8.33 2.38 -17.64
C GLY A 186 7.68 1.05 -17.26
N ASP A 187 6.86 1.05 -16.22
CA ASP A 187 6.15 -0.11 -15.68
C ASP A 187 7.09 -1.23 -15.20
N VAL A 188 8.28 -0.86 -14.72
CA VAL A 188 9.16 -1.78 -14.01
C VAL A 188 8.48 -2.17 -12.69
N LEU A 189 8.33 -3.48 -12.46
CA LEU A 189 7.71 -3.98 -11.24
C LEU A 189 8.77 -4.45 -10.25
N TYR A 190 8.56 -4.13 -8.99
CA TYR A 190 9.26 -4.73 -7.88
C TYR A 190 8.24 -5.48 -7.01
N VAL A 191 8.61 -6.66 -6.55
CA VAL A 191 7.76 -7.47 -5.66
C VAL A 191 8.57 -8.02 -4.51
N SER A 192 8.01 -8.00 -3.32
CA SER A 192 8.57 -8.72 -2.17
C SER A 192 8.02 -10.14 -2.15
N ASP A 193 8.89 -11.11 -2.27
CA ASP A 193 8.62 -12.52 -2.02
C ASP A 193 9.02 -12.82 -0.57
N SER A 194 8.08 -12.56 0.34
CA SER A 194 8.35 -12.47 1.78
C SER A 194 8.84 -13.77 2.37
N LEU A 195 8.23 -14.89 2.01
CA LEU A 195 8.64 -16.20 2.50
C LEU A 195 9.96 -16.69 1.88
N ALA A 196 10.28 -16.19 0.66
CA ALA A 196 11.57 -16.42 0.03
C ALA A 196 12.68 -15.49 0.57
N ASN A 197 12.35 -14.52 1.44
CA ASN A 197 13.28 -13.49 1.94
C ASN A 197 14.00 -12.74 0.81
N ARG A 198 13.28 -12.40 -0.24
CA ARG A 198 13.82 -11.73 -1.43
C ARG A 198 12.93 -10.59 -1.90
N VAL A 199 13.55 -9.65 -2.58
CA VAL A 199 12.85 -8.67 -3.44
C VAL A 199 13.25 -8.96 -4.87
N ARG A 200 12.25 -9.08 -5.75
CA ARG A 200 12.45 -9.39 -7.16
C ARG A 200 12.01 -8.22 -8.03
N LYS A 201 12.68 -8.03 -9.16
CA LYS A 201 12.41 -6.99 -10.16
C LYS A 201 12.01 -7.63 -11.46
N ILE A 202 10.99 -7.09 -12.12
CA ILE A 202 10.53 -7.51 -13.44
C ILE A 202 10.72 -6.32 -14.38
N GLU A 203 11.60 -6.46 -15.35
CA GLU A 203 11.94 -5.43 -16.32
C GLU A 203 12.33 -6.04 -17.65
N GLY A 204 11.82 -5.47 -18.76
CA GLY A 204 12.20 -5.90 -20.12
C GLY A 204 11.90 -7.37 -20.43
N GLY A 205 10.91 -7.98 -19.77
CA GLY A 205 10.54 -9.38 -19.94
C GLY A 205 11.45 -10.36 -19.18
N ILE A 206 12.21 -9.89 -18.23
CA ILE A 206 13.10 -10.68 -17.38
C ILE A 206 12.73 -10.42 -15.91
N ILE A 207 12.77 -11.48 -15.09
CA ILE A 207 12.67 -11.37 -13.64
C ILE A 207 14.00 -11.71 -13.00
N ASP A 208 14.41 -10.92 -12.00
CA ASP A 208 15.65 -11.13 -11.25
C ASP A 208 15.47 -10.76 -9.77
N THR A 209 16.14 -11.48 -8.89
CA THR A 209 16.33 -11.04 -7.49
C THR A 209 17.22 -9.80 -7.46
N VAL A 210 16.78 -8.74 -6.78
CA VAL A 210 17.55 -7.50 -6.59
C VAL A 210 18.07 -7.33 -5.16
N ALA A 211 17.43 -7.96 -4.17
CA ALA A 211 17.89 -7.98 -2.78
C ALA A 211 17.48 -9.30 -2.10
N GLY A 212 18.30 -9.77 -1.18
CA GLY A 212 18.06 -10.97 -0.40
C GLY A 212 18.70 -12.23 -0.97
N THR A 213 19.36 -13.02 -0.09
CA THR A 213 19.93 -14.32 -0.44
C THR A 213 18.92 -15.47 -0.37
N GLY A 214 17.78 -15.23 0.30
CA GLY A 214 16.81 -16.25 0.71
C GLY A 214 16.99 -16.71 2.16
N GLU A 215 18.12 -16.39 2.78
CA GLU A 215 18.34 -16.70 4.20
C GLU A 215 17.72 -15.61 5.10
N ALA A 216 16.99 -16.04 6.13
CA ALA A 216 16.34 -15.16 7.11
C ALA A 216 17.40 -14.64 8.10
N THR A 217 18.11 -13.58 7.74
CA THR A 217 19.18 -12.99 8.57
C THR A 217 19.21 -11.47 8.44
N PHE A 218 19.75 -10.78 9.47
CA PHE A 218 20.06 -9.36 9.45
C PHE A 218 21.55 -9.19 9.14
N ALA A 219 21.90 -9.18 7.86
CA ALA A 219 23.30 -9.17 7.42
C ALA A 219 23.47 -8.41 6.10
N GLY A 220 24.72 -8.12 5.73
CA GLY A 220 25.11 -7.59 4.42
C GLY A 220 24.94 -6.07 4.28
N ASP A 221 24.75 -5.34 5.38
CA ASP A 221 24.65 -3.87 5.35
C ASP A 221 25.95 -3.23 4.81
N GLY A 222 25.79 -2.30 3.86
CA GLY A 222 26.91 -1.66 3.15
C GLY A 222 27.53 -2.51 2.04
N GLY A 223 26.99 -3.71 1.75
CA GLY A 223 27.43 -4.60 0.68
C GLY A 223 26.39 -4.80 -0.43
N PRO A 224 26.69 -5.70 -1.41
CA PRO A 224 25.75 -6.01 -2.49
C PRO A 224 24.43 -6.54 -1.95
N ALA A 225 23.31 -5.94 -2.37
CA ALA A 225 21.99 -6.29 -1.87
C ALA A 225 21.58 -7.76 -2.15
N ARG A 226 22.06 -8.33 -3.24
CA ARG A 226 21.84 -9.76 -3.59
C ARG A 226 22.56 -10.74 -2.66
N GLU A 227 23.55 -10.24 -1.91
CA GLU A 227 24.33 -11.03 -0.93
C GLU A 227 23.91 -10.72 0.51
N ALA A 228 22.96 -9.82 0.69
CA ALA A 228 22.44 -9.44 1.99
C ALA A 228 21.32 -10.37 2.46
N GLY A 229 21.20 -10.55 3.77
CA GLY A 229 20.06 -11.25 4.36
C GLY A 229 18.89 -10.30 4.56
N LEU A 230 17.69 -10.78 4.25
CA LEU A 230 16.40 -10.17 4.60
C LEU A 230 15.60 -11.19 5.43
N HIS A 231 14.60 -10.70 6.19
CA HIS A 231 13.73 -11.60 6.92
C HIS A 231 12.28 -11.13 6.82
N TRP A 232 11.52 -11.79 5.93
CA TRP A 232 10.14 -11.48 5.65
C TRP A 232 9.95 -10.02 5.17
N PRO A 233 10.54 -9.62 4.04
CA PRO A 233 10.32 -8.29 3.49
C PRO A 233 8.86 -8.14 3.09
N THR A 234 8.21 -7.04 3.53
CA THR A 234 6.79 -6.79 3.26
C THR A 234 6.59 -5.60 2.34
N ALA A 235 6.40 -4.39 2.86
CA ALA A 235 6.28 -3.21 2.02
C ALA A 235 7.57 -2.90 1.29
N ILE A 236 7.42 -2.50 0.05
CA ILE A 236 8.47 -1.89 -0.75
C ILE A 236 7.94 -0.59 -1.35
N GLU A 237 8.78 0.43 -1.39
CA GLU A 237 8.43 1.75 -1.93
C GLU A 237 9.59 2.30 -2.74
N LEU A 238 9.33 2.75 -3.97
CA LEU A 238 10.36 3.29 -4.85
C LEU A 238 10.49 4.79 -4.64
N THR A 239 11.72 5.28 -4.43
CA THR A 239 11.98 6.71 -4.36
C THR A 239 12.00 7.35 -5.76
N PRO A 240 11.78 8.67 -5.89
CA PRO A 240 11.89 9.37 -7.17
C PRO A 240 13.29 9.30 -7.78
N THR A 241 14.31 9.02 -6.97
CA THR A 241 15.73 8.91 -7.37
C THR A 241 16.12 7.49 -7.73
N GLY A 242 15.23 6.50 -7.52
CA GLY A 242 15.38 5.12 -7.98
C GLY A 242 15.88 4.14 -6.92
N GLU A 243 16.03 4.58 -5.67
CA GLU A 243 16.28 3.68 -4.54
C GLU A 243 15.00 2.94 -4.15
N LEU A 244 15.11 1.74 -3.61
CA LEU A 244 13.98 0.98 -3.12
C LEU A 244 14.06 0.87 -1.59
N LEU A 245 13.02 1.38 -0.92
CA LEU A 245 12.83 1.17 0.50
C LEU A 245 12.18 -0.19 0.73
N ILE A 246 12.60 -0.92 1.76
CA ILE A 246 12.16 -2.28 2.06
C ILE A 246 11.85 -2.36 3.56
N ALA A 247 10.62 -2.69 3.92
CA ALA A 247 10.29 -3.06 5.29
C ALA A 247 10.78 -4.50 5.55
N ASP A 248 11.90 -4.61 6.20
CA ASP A 248 12.57 -5.88 6.58
C ASP A 248 11.99 -6.33 7.93
N THR A 249 10.76 -6.86 7.88
CA THR A 249 9.80 -6.90 8.97
C THR A 249 10.31 -7.65 10.19
N PHE A 250 10.80 -8.87 10.03
CA PHE A 250 11.30 -9.67 11.17
C PHE A 250 12.77 -9.40 11.52
N ASN A 251 13.44 -8.58 10.72
CA ASN A 251 14.69 -7.93 11.11
C ASN A 251 14.46 -6.59 11.83
N HIS A 252 13.19 -6.20 12.07
CA HIS A 252 12.86 -4.96 12.80
C HIS A 252 13.56 -3.71 12.24
N ALA A 253 13.67 -3.64 10.91
CA ALA A 253 14.42 -2.59 10.22
C ALA A 253 13.72 -2.14 8.93
N VAL A 254 14.05 -0.93 8.50
CA VAL A 254 13.80 -0.44 7.14
C VAL A 254 15.14 -0.42 6.42
N ARG A 255 15.23 -1.13 5.31
CA ARG A 255 16.44 -1.20 4.49
C ARG A 255 16.25 -0.34 3.23
N ARG A 256 17.33 0.12 2.66
CA ARG A 256 17.35 0.86 1.39
C ARG A 256 18.30 0.17 0.41
N LEU A 257 17.75 -0.25 -0.72
CA LEU A 257 18.52 -0.68 -1.87
C LEU A 257 18.90 0.57 -2.67
N GLU A 258 20.15 0.90 -2.67
CA GLU A 258 20.74 2.02 -3.40
C GLU A 258 20.76 1.74 -4.91
N VAL A 259 20.83 2.80 -5.72
CA VAL A 259 20.86 2.69 -7.20
C VAL A 259 22.11 1.91 -7.68
N ASP A 260 23.20 1.93 -6.92
CA ASP A 260 24.43 1.18 -7.24
C ASP A 260 24.36 -0.31 -6.86
N GLY A 261 23.23 -0.76 -6.30
CA GLY A 261 23.00 -2.14 -5.88
C GLY A 261 23.46 -2.45 -4.45
N THR A 262 23.88 -1.46 -3.67
CA THR A 262 24.25 -1.61 -2.26
C THR A 262 22.99 -1.64 -1.39
N LEU A 263 22.96 -2.47 -0.33
CA LEU A 263 21.91 -2.44 0.70
C LEU A 263 22.39 -1.71 1.94
N THR A 264 21.61 -0.75 2.44
CA THR A 264 21.91 -0.01 3.67
C THR A 264 20.73 -0.08 4.65
N THR A 265 21.01 0.02 5.96
CA THR A 265 19.97 0.16 6.98
C THR A 265 19.62 1.63 7.16
N LEU A 266 18.38 1.99 6.83
CA LEU A 266 17.84 3.34 6.99
C LEU A 266 17.34 3.58 8.42
N ALA A 267 16.61 2.64 8.97
CA ALA A 267 16.04 2.71 10.32
C ALA A 267 16.00 1.33 10.97
N GLY A 268 16.08 1.32 12.29
CA GLY A 268 16.07 0.08 13.06
C GLY A 268 17.46 -0.47 13.33
N THR A 269 17.61 -1.15 14.47
CA THR A 269 18.89 -1.74 14.94
C THR A 269 18.97 -3.25 14.74
N GLY A 270 17.93 -3.87 14.16
CA GLY A 270 17.81 -5.33 14.10
C GLY A 270 17.26 -5.97 15.38
N VAL A 271 16.98 -5.16 16.41
CA VAL A 271 16.43 -5.59 17.68
C VAL A 271 15.06 -4.94 17.90
N GLU A 272 14.06 -5.73 18.31
CA GLU A 272 12.72 -5.21 18.57
C GLU A 272 12.71 -4.20 19.73
N GLY A 273 11.94 -3.13 19.58
CA GLY A 273 11.75 -2.09 20.59
C GLY A 273 10.93 -0.93 20.02
N HIS A 274 10.84 0.16 20.76
CA HIS A 274 10.05 1.35 20.36
C HIS A 274 10.74 2.69 20.66
N GLU A 275 11.95 2.65 21.17
CA GLU A 275 12.70 3.83 21.59
C GLU A 275 13.35 4.51 20.37
N GLY A 276 13.86 5.73 20.60
CA GLY A 276 14.71 6.45 19.64
C GLY A 276 14.05 7.67 19.00
N ASP A 277 12.84 8.07 19.43
CA ASP A 277 12.23 9.33 18.98
C ASP A 277 13.14 10.53 19.27
N GLY A 278 13.21 11.47 18.33
CA GLY A 278 14.10 12.63 18.37
C GLY A 278 15.56 12.34 18.05
N GLY A 279 15.89 11.08 17.69
CA GLY A 279 17.25 10.65 17.39
C GLY A 279 17.42 10.12 15.95
N PRO A 280 18.65 9.67 15.60
CA PRO A 280 18.88 9.05 14.30
C PRO A 280 18.05 7.80 14.09
N ALA A 281 17.37 7.69 12.95
CA ALA A 281 16.53 6.55 12.63
C ALA A 281 17.30 5.20 12.64
N SER A 282 18.57 5.21 12.22
CA SER A 282 19.44 4.03 12.26
C SER A 282 19.79 3.54 13.66
N ALA A 283 19.58 4.36 14.70
CA ALA A 283 19.77 4.00 16.10
C ALA A 283 18.45 3.74 16.84
N ALA A 284 17.31 3.97 16.21
CA ALA A 284 16.01 3.72 16.79
C ALA A 284 15.67 2.23 16.78
N ALA A 285 14.87 1.79 17.74
CA ALA A 285 14.29 0.46 17.72
C ALA A 285 12.90 0.49 17.03
N LEU A 286 12.64 -0.50 16.21
CA LEU A 286 11.35 -0.76 15.55
C LEU A 286 10.84 -2.15 15.96
N ARG A 287 9.57 -2.40 15.75
CA ARG A 287 9.01 -3.73 15.96
C ARG A 287 8.10 -4.12 14.81
N GLN A 288 8.57 -5.03 13.98
CA GLN A 288 7.84 -5.52 12.80
C GLN A 288 7.31 -4.36 11.93
N PRO A 289 8.19 -3.47 11.41
CA PRO A 289 7.76 -2.46 10.44
C PRO A 289 7.14 -3.19 9.25
N TYR A 290 5.94 -2.75 8.81
CA TYR A 290 5.18 -3.51 7.83
C TYR A 290 4.81 -2.67 6.61
N GLY A 291 4.35 -1.44 6.78
CA GLY A 291 3.97 -0.50 5.73
C GLY A 291 4.96 0.66 5.62
N LEU A 292 5.17 1.14 4.42
CA LEU A 292 6.01 2.30 4.10
C LEU A 292 5.24 3.28 3.23
N ALA A 293 5.53 4.58 3.38
CA ALA A 293 5.12 5.62 2.45
C ALA A 293 6.18 6.71 2.40
N LEU A 294 6.38 7.30 1.23
CA LEU A 294 7.38 8.35 0.99
C LEU A 294 6.68 9.65 0.60
N ASP A 295 6.94 10.75 1.32
CA ASP A 295 6.41 12.07 1.02
C ASP A 295 7.31 12.83 0.02
N ASP A 296 6.74 13.82 -0.66
CA ASP A 296 7.44 14.69 -1.61
C ASP A 296 8.57 15.51 -0.96
N ASP A 297 8.50 15.75 0.36
CA ASP A 297 9.56 16.43 1.11
C ASP A 297 10.73 15.51 1.50
N GLY A 298 10.68 14.23 1.09
CA GLY A 298 11.66 13.21 1.42
C GLY A 298 11.43 12.51 2.75
N SER A 299 10.39 12.86 3.49
CA SER A 299 10.02 12.15 4.71
C SER A 299 9.49 10.74 4.42
N ILE A 300 9.90 9.78 5.23
CA ILE A 300 9.47 8.39 5.12
C ILE A 300 8.60 8.05 6.33
N TYR A 301 7.38 7.59 6.06
CA TYR A 301 6.48 7.08 7.09
C TYR A 301 6.60 5.57 7.18
N VAL A 302 6.60 5.07 8.41
CA VAL A 302 6.74 3.65 8.73
C VAL A 302 5.58 3.21 9.61
N ALA A 303 4.82 2.22 9.17
CA ALA A 303 3.89 1.51 10.03
C ALA A 303 4.69 0.58 10.95
N ASP A 304 4.99 1.05 12.14
CA ASP A 304 5.69 0.29 13.19
C ASP A 304 4.68 -0.62 13.90
N ARG A 305 4.26 -1.65 13.13
CA ARG A 305 3.09 -2.50 13.37
C ARG A 305 3.07 -3.11 14.76
N GLY A 306 4.19 -3.70 15.17
CA GLY A 306 4.30 -4.35 16.47
C GLY A 306 4.29 -3.39 17.66
N ASN A 307 4.48 -2.09 17.38
CA ASN A 307 4.42 -1.01 18.37
C ASN A 307 3.12 -0.20 18.28
N TYR A 308 2.20 -0.53 17.36
CA TYR A 308 0.93 0.18 17.17
C TYR A 308 1.12 1.69 16.97
N ARG A 309 2.15 2.07 16.16
CA ARG A 309 2.54 3.45 15.89
C ARG A 309 2.79 3.69 14.40
N ILE A 310 2.63 4.95 14.02
CA ILE A 310 3.17 5.48 12.77
C ILE A 310 4.38 6.33 13.13
N ARG A 311 5.54 5.98 12.57
CA ARG A 311 6.79 6.71 12.74
C ARG A 311 7.09 7.51 11.47
N ARG A 312 7.68 8.69 11.61
CA ARG A 312 8.18 9.51 10.50
C ARG A 312 9.68 9.65 10.63
N ILE A 313 10.38 9.44 9.54
CA ILE A 313 11.81 9.73 9.38
C ILE A 313 11.87 10.96 8.48
N ASP A 314 12.41 12.05 8.96
CA ASP A 314 12.58 13.27 8.17
C ASP A 314 13.77 13.19 7.21
N ALA A 315 13.95 14.25 6.38
CA ALA A 315 15.05 14.32 5.40
C ALA A 315 16.45 14.35 6.04
N GLU A 316 16.54 14.74 7.31
CA GLU A 316 17.77 14.75 8.10
C GLU A 316 18.05 13.38 8.74
N GLY A 317 17.12 12.41 8.60
CA GLY A 317 17.24 11.06 9.15
C GLY A 317 16.85 10.95 10.62
N VAL A 318 16.13 11.93 11.17
CA VAL A 318 15.59 11.89 12.52
C VAL A 318 14.23 11.18 12.51
N ILE A 319 14.01 10.25 13.45
CA ILE A 319 12.77 9.52 13.56
C ILE A 319 11.93 10.03 14.74
N ASP A 320 10.61 10.15 14.52
CA ASP A 320 9.63 10.52 15.54
C ASP A 320 8.34 9.72 15.39
N THR A 321 7.62 9.51 16.50
CA THR A 321 6.25 9.00 16.50
C THR A 321 5.30 10.14 16.11
N VAL A 322 4.54 9.99 15.03
CA VAL A 322 3.54 10.97 14.56
C VAL A 322 2.12 10.58 14.88
N ALA A 323 1.84 9.28 15.09
CA ALA A 323 0.54 8.81 15.55
C ALA A 323 0.68 7.46 16.27
N GLY A 324 -0.27 7.18 17.17
CA GLY A 324 -0.33 5.95 17.94
C GLY A 324 0.19 6.10 19.37
N THR A 325 -0.60 5.65 20.34
CA THR A 325 -0.20 5.63 21.77
C THR A 325 0.80 4.51 22.07
N GLY A 326 0.89 3.49 21.22
CA GLY A 326 1.61 2.25 21.50
C GLY A 326 0.76 1.18 22.20
N GLU A 327 -0.51 1.47 22.45
CA GLU A 327 -1.48 0.49 22.95
C GLU A 327 -2.38 0.04 21.79
N GLU A 328 -2.65 -1.25 21.72
CA GLU A 328 -3.56 -1.83 20.74
C GLU A 328 -5.00 -1.36 20.95
N GLY A 329 -5.71 -1.07 19.86
CA GLY A 329 -7.15 -0.78 19.88
C GLY A 329 -7.58 0.16 18.76
N PRO A 330 -8.86 0.10 18.33
CA PRO A 330 -9.41 0.95 17.28
C PRO A 330 -10.09 2.18 17.88
N SER A 331 -9.35 3.18 18.37
CA SER A 331 -9.96 4.38 18.98
C SER A 331 -9.16 5.65 18.69
N GLY A 332 -9.77 6.80 18.96
CA GLY A 332 -9.12 8.11 18.85
C GLY A 332 -9.31 8.79 17.50
N ASP A 333 -10.34 8.39 16.74
CA ASP A 333 -10.76 9.12 15.54
C ASP A 333 -11.29 10.51 15.91
N ASP A 334 -11.19 11.45 14.97
CA ASP A 334 -11.55 12.86 15.11
C ASP A 334 -10.75 13.61 16.22
N GLY A 335 -9.53 13.14 16.49
CA GLY A 335 -8.64 13.70 17.47
C GLY A 335 -7.16 13.57 17.12
N PRO A 336 -6.28 14.08 18.00
CA PRO A 336 -4.84 14.08 17.73
C PRO A 336 -4.29 12.65 17.60
N GLY A 337 -3.44 12.43 16.59
CA GLY A 337 -2.79 11.16 16.33
C GLY A 337 -2.03 10.59 17.53
N SER A 338 -1.49 11.47 18.38
CA SER A 338 -0.82 11.07 19.62
C SER A 338 -1.75 10.40 20.65
N ALA A 339 -3.08 10.57 20.51
CA ALA A 339 -4.09 9.91 21.34
C ALA A 339 -4.77 8.74 20.63
N ALA A 340 -4.50 8.53 19.35
CA ALA A 340 -5.07 7.43 18.58
C ALA A 340 -4.48 6.09 19.05
N LYS A 341 -5.31 5.06 19.06
CA LYS A 341 -4.90 3.67 19.19
C LYS A 341 -5.13 2.99 17.85
N PHE A 342 -4.17 2.19 17.47
CA PHE A 342 -4.25 1.37 16.25
C PHE A 342 -4.29 -0.11 16.64
N GLY A 343 -4.94 -0.91 15.82
CA GLY A 343 -4.71 -2.34 15.81
C GLY A 343 -3.41 -2.68 15.08
N ALA A 344 -3.36 -3.82 14.46
CA ALA A 344 -2.19 -4.18 13.64
C ALA A 344 -2.23 -3.40 12.31
N VAL A 345 -1.55 -2.26 12.24
CA VAL A 345 -1.45 -1.48 10.99
C VAL A 345 -0.76 -2.31 9.91
N ALA A 346 -1.40 -2.44 8.74
CA ALA A 346 -0.82 -3.12 7.60
C ALA A 346 -0.07 -2.12 6.69
N ARG A 347 -0.71 -1.63 5.64
CA ARG A 347 -0.09 -0.66 4.72
C ARG A 347 -0.48 0.76 5.08
N ILE A 348 0.38 1.67 4.68
CA ILE A 348 0.14 3.11 4.71
C ILE A 348 0.45 3.67 3.32
N ALA A 349 -0.22 4.72 2.90
CA ALA A 349 0.03 5.37 1.62
C ALA A 349 -0.28 6.87 1.69
N LEU A 350 0.47 7.69 0.96
CA LEU A 350 0.16 9.11 0.87
C LEU A 350 -1.19 9.35 0.20
N ASP A 351 -1.88 10.39 0.68
CA ASP A 351 -3.17 10.86 0.20
C ASP A 351 -3.20 12.40 0.22
N GLY A 352 -2.55 13.01 -0.75
CA GLY A 352 -2.36 14.45 -0.78
C GLY A 352 -1.57 14.93 0.43
N ASP A 353 -2.21 15.73 1.29
CA ASP A 353 -1.65 16.25 2.56
C ASP A 353 -1.89 15.34 3.76
N GLY A 354 -2.20 14.08 3.53
CA GLY A 354 -2.44 13.08 4.56
C GLY A 354 -1.87 11.70 4.23
N LEU A 355 -2.06 10.79 5.15
CA LEU A 355 -1.62 9.40 5.09
C LEU A 355 -2.81 8.48 5.31
N LEU A 356 -3.18 7.67 4.32
CA LEU A 356 -4.12 6.56 4.50
C LEU A 356 -3.44 5.46 5.31
N ILE A 357 -4.17 4.90 6.24
CA ILE A 357 -3.71 3.87 7.17
C ILE A 357 -4.69 2.70 7.12
N ALA A 358 -4.24 1.56 6.65
CA ALA A 358 -4.99 0.32 6.76
C ALA A 358 -4.82 -0.24 8.18
N ASP A 359 -5.75 0.10 9.06
CA ASP A 359 -5.80 -0.43 10.42
C ASP A 359 -6.47 -1.79 10.41
N GLN A 360 -5.68 -2.80 10.07
CA GLN A 360 -6.15 -4.18 9.88
C GLN A 360 -6.81 -4.74 11.14
N GLY A 361 -6.20 -4.52 12.31
CA GLY A 361 -6.74 -4.99 13.58
C GLY A 361 -8.03 -4.27 14.00
N GLY A 362 -8.24 -3.04 13.52
CA GLY A 362 -9.46 -2.27 13.72
C GLY A 362 -10.51 -2.46 12.63
N SER A 363 -10.21 -3.22 11.57
CA SER A 363 -11.06 -3.36 10.37
C SER A 363 -11.52 -2.03 9.77
N THR A 364 -10.63 -1.05 9.74
CA THR A 364 -10.90 0.30 9.25
C THR A 364 -9.78 0.82 8.35
N ILE A 365 -10.14 1.77 7.49
CA ILE A 365 -9.19 2.66 6.85
C ILE A 365 -9.30 4.01 7.54
N ARG A 366 -8.17 4.52 8.00
CA ARG A 366 -8.04 5.79 8.69
C ARG A 366 -7.14 6.74 7.91
N ARG A 367 -7.21 8.02 8.21
CA ARG A 367 -6.35 9.03 7.59
C ARG A 367 -5.71 9.87 8.70
N LEU A 368 -4.40 10.00 8.67
CA LEU A 368 -3.65 10.97 9.46
C LEU A 368 -3.44 12.23 8.60
N ASN A 369 -3.88 13.38 9.07
CA ASN A 369 -3.60 14.66 8.43
C ASN A 369 -2.15 15.07 8.71
N LEU A 370 -1.37 15.33 7.67
CA LEU A 370 0.06 15.66 7.81
C LEU A 370 0.30 17.17 7.80
N ARG A 371 -0.54 17.91 7.08
CA ARG A 371 -0.43 19.37 6.87
C ARG A 371 -1.77 20.07 7.03
#